data_2327c6f8f8b4af18f7717e759328157c
#
_entry.id   2327c6f8f8b4af18f7717e759328157c
#
_cell.length_a   1.000
_cell.length_b   1.000
_cell.length_c   1.000
_cell.angle_alpha   90.00
_cell.angle_beta   90.00
_cell.angle_gamma   90.00
#
_symmetry.space_group_name_H-M   'P 1'
#
loop_
_entity.id
_entity.type
_entity.pdbx_description
1 polymer ?
#
loop_
_entity_poly.entity_id
_entity_poly.type
_entity_poly.pdbx_seq_one_letter_code
_entity_poly.pdbx_strand_id
1 'polypeptide(L)'
;MITFKGIELETNDISFRPTLITEACAKVVDYKEKKILDLGCGIGPLAIYFALNGAKEVTASDIYDEHIKLTSLNAKKNKANIKIIKSNLFENISEEFEVISCDVSGVEKKIAEITGWFPEGVPKADDSGANLIIRVIQDSLNFLKNNGELFICATSFSDIAKIEKTMEENY
;
A
#
# COMPACT_ATOMS: atom_id res chain seq x y z
N MET A 1 -16.75 5.73 -9.92
CA MET A 1 -16.65 4.25 -9.86
C MET A 1 -15.68 3.78 -10.92
N ILE A 2 -14.78 2.86 -10.58
CA ILE A 2 -13.76 2.25 -11.47
C ILE A 2 -13.74 0.74 -11.24
N THR A 3 -13.08 0.01 -12.13
CA THR A 3 -12.92 -1.45 -11.97
C THR A 3 -11.44 -1.82 -11.91
N PHE A 4 -11.08 -2.68 -10.95
CA PHE A 4 -9.74 -3.24 -10.80
C PHE A 4 -9.85 -4.77 -10.68
N LYS A 5 -9.31 -5.50 -11.66
CA LYS A 5 -9.34 -6.99 -11.69
C LYS A 5 -10.71 -7.61 -11.36
N GLY A 6 -11.79 -7.01 -11.87
CA GLY A 6 -13.16 -7.46 -11.62
C GLY A 6 -13.78 -6.92 -10.32
N ILE A 7 -13.05 -6.16 -9.52
CA ILE A 7 -13.52 -5.51 -8.30
C ILE A 7 -14.05 -4.13 -8.65
N GLU A 8 -15.27 -3.82 -8.23
CA GLU A 8 -15.86 -2.48 -8.39
C GLU A 8 -15.45 -1.58 -7.22
N LEU A 9 -14.86 -0.43 -7.51
CA LEU A 9 -14.36 0.51 -6.51
C LEU A 9 -15.02 1.88 -6.67
N GLU A 10 -15.60 2.36 -5.60
CA GLU A 10 -15.94 3.77 -5.45
C GLU A 10 -14.64 4.58 -5.25
N THR A 11 -14.61 5.77 -5.81
CA THR A 11 -13.45 6.67 -5.76
C THR A 11 -13.93 8.12 -5.67
N ASN A 12 -13.07 9.01 -5.26
CA ASN A 12 -13.28 10.47 -5.27
C ASN A 12 -12.10 11.17 -5.96
N ASP A 13 -12.13 12.49 -6.01
CA ASP A 13 -11.14 13.30 -6.74
C ASP A 13 -9.78 13.38 -6.04
N ILE A 14 -9.70 13.01 -4.75
CA ILE A 14 -8.47 13.02 -3.95
C ILE A 14 -7.84 11.64 -3.79
N SER A 15 -8.41 10.60 -4.38
CA SER A 15 -7.91 9.24 -4.24
C SER A 15 -7.11 8.81 -5.46
N PHE A 16 -6.00 8.14 -5.23
CA PHE A 16 -5.30 7.46 -6.31
C PHE A 16 -6.16 6.33 -6.88
N ARG A 17 -6.15 6.24 -8.20
CA ARG A 17 -6.69 5.07 -8.90
C ARG A 17 -5.64 3.98 -8.99
N PRO A 18 -6.04 2.70 -9.03
CA PRO A 18 -5.10 1.62 -9.30
C PRO A 18 -4.31 1.88 -10.58
N THR A 19 -3.00 1.65 -10.51
CA THR A 19 -2.05 1.85 -11.60
C THR A 19 -1.50 0.52 -12.10
N LEU A 20 -0.60 0.56 -13.09
CA LEU A 20 0.17 -0.62 -13.52
C LEU A 20 1.02 -1.19 -12.37
N ILE A 21 1.46 -0.34 -11.43
CA ILE A 21 2.20 -0.79 -10.25
C ILE A 21 1.27 -1.59 -9.33
N THR A 22 0.08 -1.09 -9.05
CA THR A 22 -0.94 -1.81 -8.28
C THR A 22 -1.29 -3.15 -8.92
N GLU A 23 -1.36 -3.22 -10.27
CA GLU A 23 -1.55 -4.48 -11.00
C GLU A 23 -0.36 -5.43 -10.86
N ALA A 24 0.87 -4.92 -10.86
CA ALA A 24 2.07 -5.71 -10.64
C ALA A 24 2.09 -6.28 -9.21
N CYS A 25 1.78 -5.48 -8.19
CA CYS A 25 1.66 -5.94 -6.80
C CYS A 25 0.66 -7.08 -6.66
N ALA A 26 -0.52 -6.96 -7.28
CA ALA A 26 -1.53 -8.03 -7.28
C ALA A 26 -1.04 -9.36 -7.90
N LYS A 27 0.01 -9.34 -8.70
CA LYS A 27 0.59 -10.54 -9.34
C LYS A 27 1.77 -11.13 -8.58
N VAL A 28 2.62 -10.27 -7.99
CA VAL A 28 3.90 -10.70 -7.42
C VAL A 28 3.83 -10.96 -5.91
N VAL A 29 2.90 -10.30 -5.19
CA VAL A 29 2.73 -10.51 -3.75
C VAL A 29 2.24 -11.93 -3.51
N ASP A 30 2.96 -12.67 -2.68
CA ASP A 30 2.58 -14.03 -2.26
C ASP A 30 1.66 -13.98 -1.04
N TYR A 31 0.36 -13.83 -1.31
CA TYR A 31 -0.67 -13.61 -0.27
C TYR A 31 -1.50 -14.86 0.09
N LYS A 32 -1.47 -15.91 -0.73
CA LYS A 32 -2.37 -17.06 -0.53
C LYS A 32 -2.10 -17.78 0.79
N GLU A 33 -3.19 -18.06 1.52
CA GLU A 33 -3.18 -18.71 2.85
C GLU A 33 -2.35 -17.96 3.90
N LYS A 34 -1.95 -16.70 3.63
CA LYS A 34 -1.14 -15.87 4.51
C LYS A 34 -1.96 -14.76 5.18
N LYS A 35 -1.51 -14.34 6.37
CA LYS A 35 -1.96 -13.11 7.04
C LYS A 35 -1.17 -11.94 6.46
N ILE A 36 -1.88 -11.00 5.85
CA ILE A 36 -1.27 -9.89 5.10
C ILE A 36 -1.70 -8.51 5.63
N LEU A 37 -0.77 -7.58 5.63
CA LEU A 37 -1.02 -6.14 5.79
C LEU A 37 -0.88 -5.43 4.43
N ASP A 38 -1.92 -4.74 3.99
CA ASP A 38 -1.87 -3.76 2.91
C ASP A 38 -1.67 -2.38 3.53
N LEU A 39 -0.42 -1.91 3.53
CA LEU A 39 0.02 -0.67 4.18
C LEU A 39 -0.07 0.51 3.19
N GLY A 40 -0.87 1.52 3.52
CA GLY A 40 -1.19 2.61 2.60
C GLY A 40 -2.22 2.17 1.55
N CYS A 41 -3.29 1.52 1.98
CA CYS A 41 -4.23 0.82 1.12
C CYS A 41 -5.05 1.70 0.17
N GLY A 42 -5.05 3.03 0.37
CA GLY A 42 -5.86 3.96 -0.41
C GLY A 42 -7.34 3.61 -0.36
N ILE A 43 -7.95 3.36 -1.52
CA ILE A 43 -9.36 2.95 -1.64
C ILE A 43 -9.57 1.42 -1.57
N GLY A 44 -8.53 0.66 -1.24
CA GLY A 44 -8.55 -0.76 -0.94
C GLY A 44 -8.42 -1.74 -2.11
N PRO A 45 -7.86 -1.40 -3.27
CA PRO A 45 -7.83 -2.31 -4.42
C PRO A 45 -7.06 -3.61 -4.12
N LEU A 46 -5.87 -3.52 -3.52
CA LEU A 46 -5.05 -4.69 -3.19
C LEU A 46 -5.63 -5.49 -2.03
N ALA A 47 -6.00 -4.83 -0.92
CA ALA A 47 -6.58 -5.50 0.24
C ALA A 47 -7.82 -6.32 -0.14
N ILE A 48 -8.73 -5.74 -0.93
CA ILE A 48 -9.95 -6.43 -1.40
C ILE A 48 -9.56 -7.58 -2.34
N TYR A 49 -8.63 -7.33 -3.27
CA TYR A 49 -8.15 -8.36 -4.18
C TYR A 49 -7.57 -9.57 -3.43
N PHE A 50 -6.69 -9.34 -2.46
CA PHE A 50 -6.09 -10.41 -1.67
C PHE A 50 -7.14 -11.21 -0.89
N ALA A 51 -8.08 -10.51 -0.23
CA ALA A 51 -9.14 -11.17 0.55
C ALA A 51 -10.06 -12.04 -0.32
N LEU A 52 -10.36 -11.61 -1.56
CA LEU A 52 -11.21 -12.38 -2.47
C LEU A 52 -10.48 -13.52 -3.19
N ASN A 53 -9.15 -13.52 -3.18
CA ASN A 53 -8.34 -14.48 -3.94
C ASN A 53 -7.49 -15.40 -3.07
N GLY A 54 -7.84 -15.58 -1.79
CA GLY A 54 -7.32 -16.66 -0.97
C GLY A 54 -6.29 -16.24 0.08
N ALA A 55 -6.16 -14.96 0.42
CA ALA A 55 -5.46 -14.58 1.65
C ALA A 55 -6.22 -15.12 2.88
N LYS A 56 -5.49 -15.57 3.89
CA LYS A 56 -6.08 -16.11 5.13
C LYS A 56 -6.73 -15.01 5.95
N GLU A 57 -6.03 -13.91 6.13
CA GLU A 57 -6.48 -12.71 6.84
C GLU A 57 -5.90 -11.48 6.17
N VAL A 58 -6.69 -10.43 6.00
CA VAL A 58 -6.23 -9.16 5.43
C VAL A 58 -6.52 -8.01 6.38
N THR A 59 -5.47 -7.25 6.68
CA THR A 59 -5.58 -5.96 7.33
C THR A 59 -5.19 -4.88 6.32
N ALA A 60 -6.01 -3.86 6.17
CA ALA A 60 -5.75 -2.69 5.35
C ALA A 60 -5.55 -1.47 6.24
N SER A 61 -4.54 -0.66 6.00
CA SER A 61 -4.32 0.56 6.76
C SER A 61 -4.01 1.75 5.87
N ASP A 62 -4.47 2.93 6.29
CA ASP A 62 -4.18 4.20 5.63
C ASP A 62 -4.23 5.34 6.65
N ILE A 63 -3.55 6.44 6.35
CA ILE A 63 -3.50 7.63 7.22
C ILE A 63 -4.76 8.50 7.06
N TYR A 64 -5.42 8.46 5.89
CA TYR A 64 -6.54 9.34 5.56
C TYR A 64 -7.89 8.74 5.91
N ASP A 65 -8.73 9.50 6.66
CA ASP A 65 -10.10 9.10 7.00
C ASP A 65 -10.95 8.79 5.77
N GLU A 66 -10.76 9.55 4.69
CA GLU A 66 -11.52 9.35 3.45
C GLU A 66 -11.14 8.03 2.76
N HIS A 67 -9.86 7.65 2.79
CA HIS A 67 -9.41 6.35 2.27
C HIS A 67 -9.99 5.20 3.10
N ILE A 68 -9.97 5.31 4.43
CA ILE A 68 -10.55 4.33 5.34
C ILE A 68 -12.05 4.14 5.08
N LYS A 69 -12.80 5.24 4.90
CA LYS A 69 -14.24 5.19 4.56
C LYS A 69 -14.48 4.52 3.20
N LEU A 70 -13.71 4.91 2.18
CA LEU A 70 -13.84 4.33 0.84
C LEU A 70 -13.44 2.85 0.82
N THR A 71 -12.36 2.47 1.50
CA THR A 71 -11.96 1.07 1.64
C THR A 71 -13.05 0.24 2.32
N SER A 72 -13.67 0.75 3.38
CA SER A 72 -14.79 0.09 4.06
C SER A 72 -16.02 -0.08 3.14
N LEU A 73 -16.36 0.97 2.39
CA LEU A 73 -17.46 0.91 1.42
C LEU A 73 -17.18 -0.10 0.31
N ASN A 74 -15.97 -0.07 -0.25
CA ASN A 74 -15.54 -0.95 -1.32
C ASN A 74 -15.46 -2.41 -0.87
N ALA A 75 -14.93 -2.67 0.33
CA ALA A 75 -14.90 -4.00 0.91
C ALA A 75 -16.32 -4.58 1.08
N LYS A 76 -17.23 -3.79 1.64
CA LYS A 76 -18.64 -4.19 1.80
C LYS A 76 -19.30 -4.47 0.44
N LYS A 77 -19.10 -3.59 -0.54
CA LYS A 77 -19.67 -3.74 -1.89
C LYS A 77 -19.23 -5.03 -2.55
N ASN A 78 -17.95 -5.40 -2.41
CA ASN A 78 -17.36 -6.59 -2.99
C ASN A 78 -17.44 -7.82 -2.06
N LYS A 79 -18.08 -7.74 -0.89
CA LYS A 79 -18.20 -8.81 0.11
C LYS A 79 -16.83 -9.35 0.58
N ALA A 80 -15.81 -8.50 0.58
CA ALA A 80 -14.49 -8.82 1.09
C ALA A 80 -14.45 -8.65 2.62
N ASN A 81 -13.96 -9.66 3.32
CA ASN A 81 -13.76 -9.61 4.77
C ASN A 81 -12.35 -9.12 5.08
N ILE A 82 -12.21 -7.86 5.43
CA ILE A 82 -10.92 -7.22 5.74
C ILE A 82 -11.04 -6.40 7.04
N LYS A 83 -9.97 -6.41 7.84
CA LYS A 83 -9.80 -5.52 8.97
C LYS A 83 -9.27 -4.18 8.45
N ILE A 84 -9.86 -3.06 8.85
CA ILE A 84 -9.48 -1.74 8.37
C ILE A 84 -9.05 -0.89 9.56
N ILE A 85 -7.85 -0.29 9.48
CA ILE A 85 -7.24 0.47 10.57
C ILE A 85 -6.77 1.81 10.04
N LYS A 86 -7.16 2.92 10.69
CA LYS A 86 -6.53 4.21 10.45
C LYS A 86 -5.17 4.23 11.14
N SER A 87 -4.09 4.40 10.37
CA SER A 87 -2.71 4.41 10.89
C SER A 87 -1.79 5.25 10.03
N ASN A 88 -0.88 5.99 10.66
CA ASN A 88 0.27 6.56 9.98
C ASN A 88 1.36 5.49 9.97
N LEU A 89 1.54 4.82 8.82
CA LEU A 89 2.35 3.61 8.73
C LEU A 89 1.95 2.60 9.83
N PHE A 90 2.86 2.24 10.71
CA PHE A 90 2.70 1.21 11.72
C PHE A 90 2.19 1.71 13.09
N GLU A 91 1.94 3.01 13.28
CA GLU A 91 1.63 3.59 14.61
C GLU A 91 0.48 2.91 15.37
N ASN A 92 -0.56 2.47 14.65
CA ASN A 92 -1.73 1.79 15.23
C ASN A 92 -1.80 0.30 14.87
N ILE A 93 -0.71 -0.27 14.34
CA ILE A 93 -0.59 -1.69 14.05
C ILE A 93 -0.01 -2.39 15.28
N SER A 94 -0.67 -3.45 15.74
CA SER A 94 -0.28 -4.19 16.93
C SER A 94 -0.07 -5.68 16.68
N GLU A 95 -0.10 -6.10 15.43
CA GLU A 95 -0.05 -7.49 15.01
C GLU A 95 1.13 -7.73 14.08
N GLU A 96 1.61 -8.98 14.04
CA GLU A 96 2.60 -9.43 13.08
C GLU A 96 1.94 -10.11 11.89
N PHE A 97 2.58 -9.98 10.72
CA PHE A 97 2.08 -10.46 9.42
C PHE A 97 3.10 -11.39 8.75
N GLU A 98 2.60 -12.29 7.93
CA GLU A 98 3.44 -13.13 7.07
C GLU A 98 3.87 -12.37 5.82
N VAL A 99 3.05 -11.39 5.42
CA VAL A 99 3.34 -10.52 4.27
C VAL A 99 2.91 -9.09 4.60
N ILE A 100 3.78 -8.15 4.28
CA ILE A 100 3.45 -6.72 4.22
C ILE A 100 3.57 -6.27 2.77
N SER A 101 2.47 -5.79 2.20
CA SER A 101 2.42 -5.17 0.88
C SER A 101 2.30 -3.66 1.04
N CYS A 102 3.12 -2.89 0.33
CA CYS A 102 3.14 -1.45 0.44
C CYS A 102 3.33 -0.79 -0.93
N ASP A 103 2.26 -0.20 -1.45
CA ASP A 103 2.23 0.59 -2.69
C ASP A 103 2.03 2.08 -2.35
N VAL A 104 2.97 2.65 -1.61
CA VAL A 104 2.94 4.06 -1.20
C VAL A 104 3.65 4.95 -2.21
N SER A 105 3.39 6.26 -2.11
CA SER A 105 4.01 7.25 -2.99
C SER A 105 5.53 7.25 -2.86
N GLY A 106 6.20 6.90 -3.95
CA GLY A 106 7.66 6.86 -4.09
C GLY A 106 8.15 7.66 -5.30
N VAL A 107 7.57 8.84 -5.56
CA VAL A 107 7.97 9.73 -6.67
C VAL A 107 8.53 11.03 -6.11
N GLU A 108 9.71 11.44 -6.59
CA GLU A 108 10.32 12.73 -6.24
C GLU A 108 9.32 13.88 -6.40
N LYS A 109 9.28 14.78 -5.42
CA LYS A 109 8.29 15.86 -5.34
C LYS A 109 8.23 16.71 -6.61
N LYS A 110 9.39 17.11 -7.18
CA LYS A 110 9.43 17.93 -8.41
C LYS A 110 8.83 17.20 -9.61
N ILE A 111 9.07 15.89 -9.72
CA ILE A 111 8.49 15.06 -10.79
C ILE A 111 6.99 14.95 -10.60
N ALA A 112 6.53 14.71 -9.37
CA ALA A 112 5.11 14.68 -9.04
C ALA A 112 4.40 16.00 -9.37
N GLU A 113 5.06 17.13 -9.16
CA GLU A 113 4.53 18.47 -9.49
C GLU A 113 4.43 18.73 -10.99
N ILE A 114 5.45 18.35 -11.76
CA ILE A 114 5.50 18.60 -13.21
C ILE A 114 4.52 17.67 -13.96
N THR A 115 4.40 16.41 -13.53
CA THR A 115 3.61 15.40 -14.23
C THR A 115 2.11 15.52 -14.01
N GLY A 116 1.69 16.13 -12.90
CA GLY A 116 0.28 16.17 -12.51
C GLY A 116 -0.33 14.79 -12.20
N TRP A 117 0.49 13.79 -11.94
CA TRP A 117 0.02 12.42 -11.65
C TRP A 117 -0.68 12.30 -10.31
N PHE A 118 -0.43 13.24 -9.41
CA PHE A 118 -0.99 13.24 -8.07
C PHE A 118 -2.24 14.11 -8.03
N PRO A 119 -3.39 13.59 -7.56
CA PRO A 119 -4.57 14.40 -7.31
C PRO A 119 -4.26 15.58 -6.39
N GLU A 120 -4.97 16.68 -6.56
CA GLU A 120 -4.86 17.83 -5.67
C GLU A 120 -5.24 17.42 -4.24
N GLY A 121 -4.42 17.81 -3.26
CA GLY A 121 -4.62 17.43 -1.84
C GLY A 121 -4.04 16.08 -1.42
N VAL A 122 -3.57 15.25 -2.36
CA VAL A 122 -2.79 14.06 -2.01
C VAL A 122 -1.35 14.48 -1.71
N PRO A 123 -0.78 14.10 -0.56
CA PRO A 123 0.61 14.40 -0.26
C PRO A 123 1.53 13.79 -1.31
N LYS A 124 2.38 14.64 -1.83
CA LYS A 124 3.50 14.23 -2.66
C LYS A 124 4.60 13.67 -1.77
N ALA A 125 5.42 12.78 -2.31
CA ALA A 125 6.61 12.34 -1.62
C ALA A 125 7.56 13.52 -1.34
N ASP A 126 8.57 13.28 -0.52
CA ASP A 126 9.65 14.23 -0.25
C ASP A 126 10.51 14.52 -1.50
N ASP A 127 11.52 15.35 -1.34
CA ASP A 127 12.41 15.76 -2.43
C ASP A 127 13.19 14.60 -3.06
N SER A 128 13.34 13.46 -2.37
CA SER A 128 14.01 12.25 -2.89
C SER A 128 13.04 11.18 -3.39
N GLY A 129 11.78 11.27 -3.03
CA GLY A 129 10.79 10.21 -3.25
C GLY A 129 11.05 8.92 -2.45
N ALA A 130 12.04 8.89 -1.56
CA ALA A 130 12.51 7.68 -0.91
C ALA A 130 12.21 7.60 0.59
N ASN A 131 12.06 8.74 1.29
CA ASN A 131 12.02 8.72 2.76
C ASN A 131 10.85 7.93 3.34
N LEU A 132 9.68 7.94 2.70
CA LEU A 132 8.53 7.15 3.15
C LEU A 132 8.81 5.65 2.99
N ILE A 133 9.36 5.25 1.85
CA ILE A 133 9.78 3.87 1.55
C ILE A 133 10.83 3.39 2.57
N ILE A 134 11.83 4.22 2.85
CA ILE A 134 12.89 3.92 3.83
C ILE A 134 12.30 3.68 5.23
N ARG A 135 11.39 4.52 5.68
CA ARG A 135 10.71 4.32 6.97
C ARG A 135 9.94 2.99 7.00
N VAL A 136 9.24 2.66 5.92
CA VAL A 136 8.54 1.37 5.83
C VAL A 136 9.52 0.21 5.93
N ILE A 137 10.66 0.25 5.24
CA ILE A 137 11.68 -0.80 5.31
C ILE A 137 12.20 -0.96 6.74
N GLN A 138 12.58 0.13 7.38
CA GLN A 138 13.15 0.14 8.72
C GLN A 138 12.18 -0.36 9.80
N ASP A 139 10.92 0.06 9.72
CA ASP A 139 9.93 -0.25 10.74
C ASP A 139 9.29 -1.63 10.56
N SER A 140 9.20 -2.12 9.30
CA SER A 140 8.45 -3.35 8.94
C SER A 140 8.94 -4.61 9.64
N LEU A 141 10.23 -4.71 9.99
CA LEU A 141 10.80 -5.86 10.70
C LEU A 141 10.15 -6.12 12.06
N ASN A 142 9.63 -5.09 12.72
CA ASN A 142 8.92 -5.21 13.99
C ASN A 142 7.49 -5.78 13.83
N PHE A 143 7.01 -5.89 12.61
CA PHE A 143 5.65 -6.32 12.26
C PHE A 143 5.62 -7.51 11.30
N LEU A 144 6.78 -8.02 10.90
CA LEU A 144 6.91 -9.26 10.15
C LEU A 144 7.13 -10.45 11.09
N LYS A 145 6.41 -11.53 10.84
CA LYS A 145 6.70 -12.82 11.46
C LYS A 145 8.05 -13.35 11.00
N ASN A 146 8.59 -14.34 11.71
CA ASN A 146 9.77 -15.07 11.26
C ASN A 146 9.55 -15.60 9.84
N ASN A 147 10.48 -15.30 8.93
CA ASN A 147 10.40 -15.56 7.49
C ASN A 147 9.23 -14.84 6.77
N GLY A 148 8.75 -13.75 7.34
CA GLY A 148 7.78 -12.88 6.68
C GLY A 148 8.44 -12.07 5.55
N GLU A 149 7.62 -11.60 4.61
CA GLU A 149 8.08 -10.94 3.39
C GLU A 149 7.54 -9.51 3.30
N LEU A 150 8.41 -8.56 2.94
CA LEU A 150 8.03 -7.20 2.58
C LEU A 150 8.02 -7.05 1.06
N PHE A 151 6.86 -6.69 0.51
CA PHE A 151 6.71 -6.24 -0.87
C PHE A 151 6.51 -4.73 -0.88
N ILE A 152 7.48 -4.01 -1.42
CA ILE A 152 7.43 -2.55 -1.49
C ILE A 152 7.71 -2.09 -2.91
N CYS A 153 6.95 -1.10 -3.37
CA CYS A 153 7.11 -0.54 -4.70
C CYS A 153 8.03 0.67 -4.67
N ALA A 154 8.98 0.69 -5.59
CA ALA A 154 9.82 1.85 -5.86
C ALA A 154 9.86 2.11 -7.37
N THR A 155 10.04 3.34 -7.77
CA THR A 155 10.12 3.75 -9.18
C THR A 155 11.48 4.39 -9.46
N SER A 156 11.87 4.44 -10.74
CA SER A 156 13.07 5.17 -11.17
C SER A 156 13.00 6.69 -10.92
N PHE A 157 11.87 7.18 -10.43
CA PHE A 157 11.66 8.57 -10.01
C PHE A 157 11.86 8.77 -8.50
N SER A 158 12.42 7.78 -7.83
CA SER A 158 12.87 7.83 -6.43
C SER A 158 14.39 7.68 -6.37
N ASP A 159 14.97 8.01 -5.23
CA ASP A 159 16.39 7.69 -4.94
C ASP A 159 16.54 6.18 -4.68
N ILE A 160 16.60 5.41 -5.78
CA ILE A 160 16.70 3.95 -5.76
C ILE A 160 17.95 3.49 -5.00
N ALA A 161 19.10 4.15 -5.19
CA ALA A 161 20.34 3.75 -4.53
C ALA A 161 20.21 3.81 -2.99
N LYS A 162 19.51 4.83 -2.48
CA LYS A 162 19.25 4.96 -1.06
C LYS A 162 18.27 3.89 -0.55
N ILE A 163 17.26 3.54 -1.36
CA ILE A 163 16.30 2.48 -1.02
C ILE A 163 17.01 1.12 -0.98
N GLU A 164 17.76 0.78 -2.02
CA GLU A 164 18.51 -0.49 -2.11
C GLU A 164 19.49 -0.64 -0.95
N LYS A 165 20.27 0.41 -0.66
CA LYS A 165 21.16 0.41 0.50
C LYS A 165 20.42 0.15 1.81
N THR A 166 19.26 0.77 2.01
CA THR A 166 18.47 0.55 3.22
C THR A 166 17.93 -0.89 3.30
N MET A 167 17.55 -1.48 2.16
CA MET A 167 17.15 -2.90 2.11
C MET A 167 18.31 -3.81 2.52
N GLU A 168 19.50 -3.62 1.95
CA GLU A 168 20.71 -4.42 2.26
C GLU A 168 21.13 -4.31 3.74
N GLU A 169 20.91 -3.16 4.37
CA GLU A 169 21.24 -2.92 5.78
C GLU A 169 20.24 -3.54 6.76
N ASN A 170 19.02 -3.86 6.34
CA ASN A 170 17.92 -4.31 7.23
C ASN A 170 17.45 -5.75 6.93
N TYR A 171 17.66 -6.27 5.72
CA TYR A 171 17.24 -7.60 5.25
C TYR A 171 18.40 -8.43 4.74
#